data_089f00b46cdf504c6316bb5421eac36e
#
_entry.id   089f00b46cdf504c6316bb5421eac36e
#
_cell.length_a   1.000
_cell.length_b   1.000
_cell.length_c   1.000
_cell.angle_alpha   90.00
_cell.angle_beta   90.00
_cell.angle_gamma   90.00
#
_symmetry.space_group_name_H-M   'P 1'
#
loop_
_entity.id
_entity.type
_entity.pdbx_description
1 polymer ?
#
loop_
_entity_poly.entity_id
_entity_poly.type
_entity_poly.pdbx_seq_one_letter_code
_entity_poly.pdbx_strand_id
1 'polypeptide(L)'
;MKLVCVALAVMLWTTVGLAQDSGTEVMRSSLCMDSASLETLTDRFDETPVARGIAVYPTPSSMVIFINVATGSFTVVERVATDRYCVISVGGSFESVPTDIQKHNQQRRDKGRM
;
A
#
# COMPACT_ATOMS: atom_id res chain seq x y z
N MET A 1 19.36 35.00 36.82
CA MET A 1 19.12 33.55 36.96
C MET A 1 17.78 33.08 36.39
N LYS A 2 16.76 33.89 36.35
CA LYS A 2 15.46 33.48 35.82
C LYS A 2 15.36 33.54 34.28
N LEU A 3 16.29 34.25 33.61
CA LEU A 3 16.28 34.37 32.15
C LEU A 3 16.93 33.20 31.38
N VAL A 4 17.74 32.40 32.04
CA VAL A 4 18.45 31.25 31.43
C VAL A 4 17.56 30.07 31.24
N CYS A 5 16.55 29.88 32.08
CA CYS A 5 15.61 28.74 31.97
C CYS A 5 14.57 28.87 30.84
N VAL A 6 14.27 30.11 30.41
CA VAL A 6 13.27 30.34 29.34
C VAL A 6 13.88 30.12 27.95
N ALA A 7 15.18 30.36 27.79
CA ALA A 7 15.87 30.15 26.52
C ALA A 7 16.07 28.66 26.19
N LEU A 8 16.20 27.81 27.18
CA LEU A 8 16.37 26.36 27.01
C LEU A 8 15.06 25.64 26.64
N ALA A 9 13.92 26.19 27.02
CA ALA A 9 12.61 25.60 26.70
C ALA A 9 12.19 25.85 25.26
N VAL A 10 12.66 26.94 24.64
CA VAL A 10 12.29 27.29 23.26
C VAL A 10 13.08 26.46 22.23
N MET A 11 14.27 25.99 22.56
CA MET A 11 15.08 25.19 21.64
C MET A 11 14.60 23.73 21.51
N LEU A 12 13.84 23.23 22.45
CA LEU A 12 13.32 21.85 22.44
C LEU A 12 12.10 21.67 21.51
N TRP A 13 11.45 22.76 21.12
CA TRP A 13 10.24 22.70 20.31
C TRP A 13 10.48 22.65 18.80
N THR A 14 11.67 23.03 18.35
CA THR A 14 11.99 23.11 16.92
C THR A 14 12.49 21.81 16.31
N THR A 15 12.85 20.81 17.12
CA THR A 15 13.44 19.56 16.63
C THR A 15 12.43 18.43 16.41
N VAL A 16 11.19 18.56 16.88
CA VAL A 16 10.21 17.45 16.80
C VAL A 16 9.41 17.47 15.49
N GLY A 17 9.30 18.61 14.81
CA GLY A 17 8.47 18.72 13.61
C GLY A 17 9.13 18.23 12.30
N LEU A 18 10.46 18.16 12.24
CA LEU A 18 11.19 17.80 11.01
C LEU A 18 11.44 16.31 10.83
N ALA A 19 11.31 15.50 11.89
CA ALA A 19 11.60 14.07 11.84
C ALA A 19 10.44 13.21 11.33
N GLN A 20 9.22 13.73 11.24
CA GLN A 20 8.04 12.95 10.85
C GLN A 20 7.81 12.88 9.33
N ASP A 21 8.20 13.88 8.56
CA ASP A 21 7.94 13.91 7.11
C ASP A 21 8.92 13.07 6.30
N SER A 22 10.17 12.98 6.73
CA SER A 22 11.19 12.18 6.02
C SER A 22 11.08 10.67 6.30
N GLY A 23 10.42 10.25 7.40
CA GLY A 23 10.26 8.84 7.75
C GLY A 23 9.24 8.12 6.87
N THR A 24 8.23 8.80 6.35
CA THR A 24 7.14 8.18 5.57
C THR A 24 7.56 7.91 4.12
N GLU A 25 8.38 8.75 3.52
CA GLU A 25 8.87 8.55 2.15
C GLU A 25 9.93 7.46 2.06
N VAL A 26 10.80 7.33 3.07
CA VAL A 26 11.84 6.31 3.11
C VAL A 26 11.24 4.90 3.28
N MET A 27 10.14 4.75 3.99
CA MET A 27 9.47 3.46 4.14
C MET A 27 8.87 2.93 2.85
N ARG A 28 8.39 3.79 1.95
CA ARG A 28 7.83 3.37 0.66
C ARG A 28 8.86 2.79 -0.30
N SER A 29 10.10 3.24 -0.23
CA SER A 29 11.16 2.79 -1.15
C SER A 29 11.91 1.56 -0.67
N SER A 30 11.72 1.11 0.57
CA SER A 30 12.50 0.02 1.18
C SER A 30 11.85 -1.35 1.14
N LEU A 31 10.61 -1.49 0.66
CA LEU A 31 9.87 -2.75 0.67
C LEU A 31 9.88 -3.46 -0.70
N CYS A 32 11.03 -3.51 -1.32
CA CYS A 32 11.20 -4.26 -2.57
C CYS A 32 11.97 -5.56 -2.31
N MET A 33 11.57 -6.63 -2.99
CA MET A 33 12.12 -7.96 -2.77
C MET A 33 12.06 -8.79 -4.05
N ASP A 34 12.77 -9.92 -4.06
CA ASP A 34 12.68 -10.90 -5.13
C ASP A 34 11.41 -11.76 -5.00
N SER A 35 11.15 -12.60 -6.00
CA SER A 35 9.96 -13.45 -6.02
C SER A 35 9.96 -14.47 -4.89
N ALA A 36 11.11 -15.01 -4.52
CA ALA A 36 11.21 -16.00 -3.45
C ALA A 36 10.87 -15.38 -2.09
N SER A 37 11.36 -14.16 -1.82
CA SER A 37 11.04 -13.43 -0.60
C SER A 37 9.57 -13.03 -0.54
N LEU A 38 9.00 -12.64 -1.69
CA LEU A 38 7.57 -12.33 -1.78
C LEU A 38 6.70 -13.55 -1.47
N GLU A 39 7.06 -14.71 -2.03
CA GLU A 39 6.35 -15.96 -1.75
C GLU A 39 6.41 -16.31 -0.27
N THR A 40 7.56 -16.16 0.37
CA THR A 40 7.71 -16.38 1.81
C THR A 40 6.82 -15.43 2.61
N LEU A 41 6.75 -14.16 2.21
CA LEU A 41 5.91 -13.17 2.88
C LEU A 41 4.42 -13.50 2.77
N THR A 42 3.95 -13.80 1.56
CA THR A 42 2.54 -14.13 1.33
C THR A 42 2.14 -15.47 1.96
N ASP A 43 3.02 -16.46 1.96
CA ASP A 43 2.81 -17.74 2.62
C ASP A 43 2.67 -17.59 4.14
N ARG A 44 3.45 -16.68 4.74
CA ARG A 44 3.37 -16.41 6.18
C ARG A 44 1.98 -15.96 6.61
N PHE A 45 1.30 -15.20 5.77
CA PHE A 45 -0.06 -14.71 6.03
C PHE A 45 -1.14 -15.55 5.36
N ASP A 46 -0.75 -16.66 4.72
CA ASP A 46 -1.64 -17.55 4.00
C ASP A 46 -2.48 -16.80 2.95
N GLU A 47 -1.83 -15.90 2.24
CA GLU A 47 -2.44 -15.08 1.19
C GLU A 47 -2.20 -15.69 -0.18
N THR A 48 -3.23 -15.61 -1.04
CA THR A 48 -3.17 -16.07 -2.41
C THR A 48 -3.44 -14.92 -3.38
N PRO A 49 -2.87 -14.95 -4.60
CA PRO A 49 -3.14 -13.91 -5.59
C PRO A 49 -4.60 -14.03 -6.08
N VAL A 50 -5.34 -12.94 -6.00
CA VAL A 50 -6.77 -12.91 -6.37
C VAL A 50 -7.07 -11.95 -7.51
N ALA A 51 -6.21 -10.97 -7.75
CA ALA A 51 -6.39 -9.97 -8.79
C ALA A 51 -5.04 -9.52 -9.34
N ARG A 52 -5.04 -9.15 -10.61
CA ARG A 52 -3.87 -8.69 -11.34
C ARG A 52 -4.27 -7.54 -12.24
N GLY A 53 -3.41 -6.55 -12.37
CA GLY A 53 -3.64 -5.42 -13.25
C GLY A 53 -2.35 -4.92 -13.84
N ILE A 54 -2.47 -4.15 -14.92
CA ILE A 54 -1.35 -3.46 -15.55
C ILE A 54 -1.57 -1.97 -15.39
N ALA A 55 -0.65 -1.32 -14.70
CA ALA A 55 -0.64 0.13 -14.60
C ALA A 55 0.10 0.72 -15.80
N VAL A 56 -0.45 1.77 -16.37
CA VAL A 56 0.18 2.48 -17.50
C VAL A 56 0.68 3.85 -17.14
N TYR A 57 0.29 4.35 -15.97
CA TYR A 57 0.65 5.67 -15.49
C TYR A 57 0.96 5.60 -13.99
N PRO A 58 1.96 6.30 -13.48
CA PRO A 58 2.93 7.16 -14.20
C PRO A 58 3.98 6.37 -15.00
N THR A 59 4.22 5.11 -14.65
CA THR A 59 5.13 4.21 -15.37
C THR A 59 4.45 2.87 -15.59
N PRO A 60 4.70 2.20 -16.73
CA PRO A 60 4.16 0.86 -16.95
C PRO A 60 4.66 -0.12 -15.90
N SER A 61 3.75 -0.82 -15.24
CA SER A 61 4.07 -1.83 -14.24
C SER A 61 2.92 -2.82 -14.12
N SER A 62 3.18 -3.99 -13.56
CA SER A 62 2.13 -4.94 -13.23
C SER A 62 1.91 -4.98 -11.72
N MET A 63 0.64 -5.07 -11.34
CA MET A 63 0.23 -5.12 -9.93
C MET A 63 -0.47 -6.43 -9.65
N VAL A 64 -0.24 -6.97 -8.46
CA VAL A 64 -0.92 -8.18 -7.98
C VAL A 64 -1.44 -7.92 -6.57
N ILE A 65 -2.66 -8.37 -6.31
CA ILE A 65 -3.28 -8.32 -5.00
C ILE A 65 -3.36 -9.72 -4.44
N PHE A 66 -2.77 -9.92 -3.27
CA PHE A 66 -2.83 -11.16 -2.51
C PHE A 66 -3.78 -10.98 -1.34
N ILE A 67 -4.62 -11.97 -1.08
CA ILE A 67 -5.62 -11.90 -0.02
C ILE A 67 -5.71 -13.23 0.71
N ASN A 68 -5.89 -13.17 2.03
CA ASN A 68 -6.40 -14.26 2.83
C ASN A 68 -7.90 -14.04 3.08
N VAL A 69 -8.73 -14.87 2.48
CA VAL A 69 -10.20 -14.72 2.54
C VAL A 69 -10.72 -14.93 3.95
N ALA A 70 -10.05 -15.76 4.75
CA ALA A 70 -10.49 -16.09 6.11
C ALA A 70 -10.20 -14.97 7.11
N THR A 71 -9.05 -14.32 6.99
CA THR A 71 -8.60 -13.27 7.94
C THR A 71 -8.83 -11.87 7.42
N GLY A 72 -8.97 -11.69 6.10
CA GLY A 72 -9.04 -10.38 5.46
C GLY A 72 -7.69 -9.70 5.32
N SER A 73 -6.58 -10.36 5.61
CA SER A 73 -5.27 -9.78 5.38
C SER A 73 -4.99 -9.66 3.88
N PHE A 74 -4.30 -8.61 3.49
CA PHE A 74 -3.98 -8.39 2.08
C PHE A 74 -2.62 -7.73 1.89
N THR A 75 -2.04 -7.99 0.72
CA THR A 75 -0.79 -7.37 0.27
C THR A 75 -0.96 -6.95 -1.19
N VAL A 76 -0.67 -5.70 -1.50
CA VAL A 76 -0.64 -5.18 -2.86
C VAL A 76 0.81 -5.00 -3.28
N VAL A 77 1.17 -5.59 -4.41
CA VAL A 77 2.55 -5.65 -4.89
C VAL A 77 2.62 -5.12 -6.32
N GLU A 78 3.67 -4.38 -6.60
CA GLU A 78 4.00 -3.89 -7.94
C GLU A 78 5.29 -4.56 -8.41
N ARG A 79 5.27 -5.13 -9.61
CA ARG A 79 6.46 -5.64 -10.26
C ARG A 79 7.13 -4.50 -11.04
N VAL A 80 8.30 -4.08 -10.59
CA VAL A 80 9.02 -2.93 -11.18
C VAL A 80 10.14 -3.36 -12.13
N ALA A 81 10.60 -4.60 -12.03
CA ALA A 81 11.63 -5.17 -12.89
C ALA A 81 11.55 -6.69 -12.83
N THR A 82 12.36 -7.38 -13.64
CA THR A 82 12.47 -8.84 -13.58
C THR A 82 12.92 -9.26 -12.18
N ASP A 83 12.14 -10.11 -11.54
CA ASP A 83 12.37 -10.62 -10.18
C ASP A 83 12.51 -9.52 -9.12
N ARG A 84 11.86 -8.37 -9.35
CA ARG A 84 11.83 -7.29 -8.36
C ARG A 84 10.41 -6.82 -8.14
N TYR A 85 9.93 -7.05 -6.93
CA TYR A 85 8.57 -6.75 -6.51
C TYR A 85 8.61 -5.78 -5.33
N CYS A 86 7.83 -4.72 -5.41
CA CYS A 86 7.73 -3.74 -4.34
C CYS A 86 6.35 -3.80 -3.71
N VAL A 87 6.30 -3.93 -2.39
CA VAL A 87 5.06 -3.92 -1.63
C VAL A 87 4.57 -2.48 -1.55
N ILE A 88 3.39 -2.23 -2.10
CA ILE A 88 2.76 -0.91 -2.10
C ILE A 88 1.92 -0.71 -0.84
N SER A 89 1.19 -1.76 -0.45
CA SER A 89 0.27 -1.67 0.68
C SER A 89 0.08 -3.03 1.31
N VAL A 90 -0.04 -3.05 2.63
CA VAL A 90 -0.44 -4.22 3.40
C VAL A 90 -1.53 -3.79 4.37
N GLY A 91 -2.42 -4.71 4.71
CA GLY A 91 -3.48 -4.37 5.64
C GLY A 91 -4.31 -5.57 6.03
N GLY A 92 -5.40 -5.29 6.70
CA GLY A 92 -6.38 -6.27 7.12
C GLY A 92 -7.79 -5.81 6.77
N SER A 93 -8.76 -6.62 7.11
CA SER A 93 -10.18 -6.31 6.91
C SER A 93 -10.56 -6.09 5.45
N PHE A 94 -9.84 -6.77 4.53
CA PHE A 94 -10.21 -6.74 3.11
C PHE A 94 -11.57 -7.41 2.94
N GLU A 95 -12.47 -6.71 2.26
CA GLU A 95 -13.78 -7.25 1.91
C GLU A 95 -14.14 -6.88 0.48
N SER A 96 -14.96 -7.70 -0.13
CA SER A 96 -15.45 -7.41 -1.48
C SER A 96 -16.29 -6.15 -1.47
N VAL A 97 -16.06 -5.28 -2.46
CA VAL A 97 -16.89 -4.09 -2.63
C VAL A 97 -18.34 -4.51 -2.82
N PRO A 98 -19.27 -3.84 -2.13
CA PRO A 98 -20.68 -4.22 -2.20
C PRO A 98 -21.25 -4.23 -3.62
N THR A 99 -22.27 -5.01 -3.79
CA THR A 99 -23.02 -5.20 -5.03
C THR A 99 -23.47 -3.92 -5.74
N ASP A 100 -23.42 -2.78 -5.08
CA ASP A 100 -23.82 -1.48 -5.65
C ASP A 100 -22.97 -1.06 -6.84
N ILE A 101 -21.66 -1.34 -6.80
CA ILE A 101 -20.78 -1.05 -7.95
C ILE A 101 -21.07 -2.03 -9.09
N GLN A 102 -21.33 -3.28 -8.79
CA GLN A 102 -21.69 -4.27 -9.79
C GLN A 102 -23.01 -3.91 -10.46
N LYS A 103 -24.01 -3.49 -9.69
CA LYS A 103 -25.29 -3.01 -10.23
C LYS A 103 -25.12 -1.78 -11.10
N HIS A 104 -24.30 -0.84 -10.68
CA HIS A 104 -24.03 0.37 -11.43
C HIS A 104 -23.35 0.05 -12.77
N ASN A 105 -22.39 -0.84 -12.77
CA ASN A 105 -21.71 -1.29 -13.97
C ASN A 105 -22.65 -2.06 -14.90
N GLN A 106 -23.57 -2.84 -14.35
CA GLN A 106 -24.57 -3.55 -15.12
C GLN A 106 -25.52 -2.57 -15.80
N GLN A 107 -25.99 -1.56 -15.09
CA GLN A 107 -26.86 -0.50 -15.66
C GLN A 107 -26.16 0.27 -16.78
N ARG A 108 -24.88 0.53 -16.65
CA ARG A 108 -24.10 1.19 -17.72
C ARG A 108 -24.00 0.33 -18.96
N ARG A 109 -23.84 -0.99 -18.83
CA ARG A 109 -23.81 -1.91 -19.96
C ARG A 109 -25.15 -1.97 -20.65
N ASP A 110 -26.23 -2.01 -19.87
CA ASP A 110 -27.58 -2.09 -20.41
C ASP A 110 -27.96 -0.82 -21.18
N LYS A 111 -27.53 0.35 -20.68
CA LYS A 111 -27.71 1.61 -21.41
C LYS A 111 -26.91 1.68 -22.70
N GLY A 112 -25.76 1.05 -22.77
CA GLY A 112 -24.95 1.00 -24.00
C GLY A 112 -25.51 0.07 -25.08
N ARG A 113 -26.45 -0.79 -24.71
CA ARG A 113 -27.10 -1.72 -25.66
C ARG A 113 -28.35 -1.15 -26.33
N MET A 114 -28.83 -0.05 -25.81
CA MET A 114 -29.96 0.66 -26.42
C MET A 114 -29.49 1.76 -27.39
#